data_1b6cda6c243a2362409ab9ea01416759
#
_entry.id   1b6cda6c243a2362409ab9ea01416759
#
_cell.length_a   1.000
_cell.length_b   1.000
_cell.length_c   1.000
_cell.angle_alpha   90.00
_cell.angle_beta   90.00
_cell.angle_gamma   90.00
#
_symmetry.space_group_name_H-M   'P 1'
#
loop_
_entity.id
_entity.type
_entity.pdbx_description
1 polymer ?
#
loop_
_entity_poly.entity_id
_entity_poly.type
_entity_poly.pdbx_seq_one_letter_code
_entity_poly.pdbx_strand_id
1 'polypeptide(L)'
;ESRLATKEGKDVVIGHAAMFNSLSEDLGGFREKIQPGAFDDVLKDDVRAYFNHDPNFLLGRTSAGTLRIGVDEQGLRYELDVPNTTAGRDLKENMRLGNITQSSFAFTIGKDGDAWERAENGADIRTIKKVKRLYDVSPVSLPAYPSANDLALAQRSNFMDKENTRKEQETEYEKNSLLNLKINLIKRKK
;
A
#
# COMPACT_ATOMS: atom_id res chain seq x y z
N GLU A 1 -2.52 -14.03 1.95
CA GLU A 1 -1.52 -15.10 2.14
C GLU A 1 -0.53 -15.12 0.99
N SER A 2 0.70 -15.56 1.28
CA SER A 2 1.74 -15.75 0.28
C SER A 2 2.43 -17.10 0.46
N ARG A 3 2.94 -17.65 -0.63
CA ARG A 3 3.68 -18.92 -0.64
C ARG A 3 4.86 -18.86 -1.60
N LEU A 4 5.90 -19.62 -1.28
CA LEU A 4 7.01 -19.89 -2.18
C LEU A 4 6.61 -20.99 -3.19
N ALA A 5 6.97 -20.82 -4.44
CA ALA A 5 6.78 -21.80 -5.50
C ALA A 5 8.01 -21.80 -6.43
N THR A 6 8.16 -22.80 -7.27
CA THR A 6 9.17 -22.84 -8.33
C THR A 6 8.47 -22.79 -9.69
N LYS A 7 8.87 -21.87 -10.55
CA LYS A 7 8.30 -21.66 -11.88
C LYS A 7 9.43 -21.52 -12.89
N GLU A 8 9.46 -22.39 -13.87
CA GLU A 8 10.53 -22.43 -14.91
C GLU A 8 11.96 -22.46 -14.29
N GLY A 9 12.13 -23.19 -13.18
CA GLY A 9 13.40 -23.30 -12.48
C GLY A 9 13.80 -22.10 -11.61
N LYS A 10 12.91 -21.09 -11.47
CA LYS A 10 13.11 -19.93 -10.60
C LYS A 10 12.20 -19.99 -9.38
N ASP A 11 12.72 -19.54 -8.26
CA ASP A 11 11.94 -19.36 -7.06
C ASP A 11 11.06 -18.11 -7.19
N VAL A 12 9.77 -18.25 -6.98
CA VAL A 12 8.79 -17.16 -7.04
C VAL A 12 7.95 -17.14 -5.78
N VAL A 13 7.61 -15.95 -5.31
CA VAL A 13 6.57 -15.76 -4.29
C VAL A 13 5.27 -15.41 -4.99
N ILE A 14 4.23 -16.16 -4.68
CA ILE A 14 2.87 -15.90 -5.17
C ILE A 14 1.98 -15.65 -3.97
N GLY A 15 1.20 -14.57 -4.01
CA GLY A 15 0.30 -14.24 -2.92
C GLY A 15 -0.77 -13.23 -3.30
N HIS A 16 -1.67 -12.99 -2.34
CA HIS A 16 -2.60 -11.87 -2.37
C HIS A 16 -2.15 -10.85 -1.32
N ALA A 17 -1.87 -9.64 -1.77
CA ALA A 17 -1.52 -8.53 -0.89
C ALA A 17 -2.75 -7.95 -0.18
N ALA A 18 -3.92 -8.03 -0.82
CA ALA A 18 -5.21 -7.65 -0.28
C ALA A 18 -6.29 -8.63 -0.70
N MET A 19 -7.25 -8.90 0.19
CA MET A 19 -8.43 -9.74 -0.09
C MET A 19 -9.66 -8.85 -0.22
N PHE A 20 -10.49 -9.08 -1.24
CA PHE A 20 -11.75 -8.34 -1.39
C PHE A 20 -12.77 -8.78 -0.35
N ASN A 21 -13.59 -7.83 0.09
CA ASN A 21 -14.71 -8.02 1.02
C ASN A 21 -14.34 -8.68 2.37
N SER A 22 -13.05 -8.82 2.66
CA SER A 22 -12.55 -9.29 3.94
C SER A 22 -12.33 -8.09 4.87
N LEU A 23 -12.84 -8.16 6.10
CA LEU A 23 -12.56 -7.15 7.10
C LEU A 23 -11.14 -7.31 7.63
N SER A 24 -10.46 -6.19 7.79
CA SER A 24 -9.20 -6.11 8.54
C SER A 24 -9.42 -6.42 10.02
N GLU A 25 -8.34 -6.60 10.75
CA GLU A 25 -8.34 -6.44 12.20
C GLU A 25 -8.72 -4.99 12.58
N ASP A 26 -8.87 -4.72 13.87
CA ASP A 26 -9.12 -3.37 14.37
C ASP A 26 -7.89 -2.48 14.12
N LEU A 27 -8.06 -1.44 13.32
CA LEU A 27 -7.02 -0.48 12.95
C LEU A 27 -6.96 0.75 13.87
N GLY A 28 -7.38 0.60 15.11
CA GLY A 28 -7.41 1.68 16.09
C GLY A 28 -8.79 2.32 16.19
N GLY A 29 -9.83 1.51 16.31
CA GLY A 29 -11.23 1.91 16.48
C GLY A 29 -12.09 1.78 15.23
N PHE A 30 -11.53 1.28 14.13
CA PHE A 30 -12.28 0.95 12.92
C PHE A 30 -11.70 -0.29 12.24
N ARG A 31 -12.51 -0.92 11.39
CA ARG A 31 -12.06 -1.97 10.47
C ARG A 31 -12.18 -1.50 9.02
N GLU A 32 -11.40 -2.11 8.17
CA GLU A 32 -11.36 -1.76 6.75
C GLU A 32 -11.71 -2.99 5.89
N LYS A 33 -12.40 -2.77 4.79
CA LYS A 33 -12.60 -3.76 3.72
C LYS A 33 -12.35 -3.12 2.36
N ILE A 34 -11.90 -3.93 1.41
CA ILE A 34 -11.59 -3.49 0.07
C ILE A 34 -12.65 -4.04 -0.88
N GLN A 35 -13.25 -3.17 -1.66
CA GLN A 35 -14.26 -3.54 -2.65
C GLN A 35 -13.60 -4.05 -3.92
N PRO A 36 -14.16 -5.07 -4.62
CA PRO A 36 -13.77 -5.40 -5.98
C PRO A 36 -13.78 -4.17 -6.89
N GLY A 37 -12.76 -4.04 -7.75
CA GLY A 37 -12.57 -2.86 -8.61
C GLY A 37 -11.73 -1.74 -7.98
N ALA A 38 -11.44 -1.79 -6.68
CA ALA A 38 -10.67 -0.74 -6.00
C ALA A 38 -9.26 -0.50 -6.57
N PHE A 39 -8.66 -1.49 -7.21
CA PHE A 39 -7.30 -1.44 -7.75
C PHE A 39 -7.22 -1.24 -9.28
N ASP A 40 -8.34 -1.17 -10.01
CA ASP A 40 -8.35 -1.20 -11.48
C ASP A 40 -7.47 -0.11 -12.13
N ASP A 41 -7.49 1.09 -11.57
CA ASP A 41 -6.75 2.24 -12.12
C ASP A 41 -5.25 2.20 -11.79
N VAL A 42 -4.81 1.39 -10.81
CA VAL A 42 -3.43 1.39 -10.29
C VAL A 42 -2.61 0.16 -10.68
N LEU A 43 -3.17 -0.77 -11.45
CA LEU A 43 -2.45 -1.97 -11.91
C LEU A 43 -1.27 -1.65 -12.85
N LYS A 44 -1.20 -0.43 -13.39
CA LYS A 44 -0.09 0.06 -14.22
C LYS A 44 0.92 0.90 -13.45
N ASP A 45 0.72 1.09 -12.16
CA ASP A 45 1.66 1.82 -11.31
C ASP A 45 3.02 1.11 -11.26
N ASP A 46 4.05 1.91 -11.00
CA ASP A 46 5.37 1.37 -10.74
C ASP A 46 5.47 0.94 -9.28
N VAL A 47 5.06 -0.30 -9.04
CA VAL A 47 4.92 -0.91 -7.72
C VAL A 47 6.20 -1.68 -7.36
N ARG A 48 6.54 -1.67 -6.09
CA ARG A 48 7.70 -2.38 -5.54
C ARG A 48 7.26 -3.54 -4.67
N ALA A 49 8.13 -4.52 -4.51
CA ALA A 49 8.05 -5.50 -3.45
C ALA A 49 9.23 -5.31 -2.50
N TYR A 50 8.93 -5.17 -1.23
CA TYR A 50 9.92 -5.09 -0.16
C TYR A 50 9.76 -6.28 0.79
N PHE A 51 10.75 -6.53 1.63
CA PHE A 51 10.58 -7.34 2.81
C PHE A 51 10.15 -6.44 3.96
N ASN A 52 8.98 -6.71 4.56
CA ASN A 52 8.41 -5.92 5.67
C ASN A 52 8.25 -4.41 5.36
N HIS A 53 7.91 -4.02 4.14
CA HIS A 53 7.81 -2.62 3.71
C HIS A 53 9.09 -1.80 3.91
N ASP A 54 10.24 -2.43 4.13
CA ASP A 54 11.50 -1.74 4.32
C ASP A 54 12.18 -1.47 2.96
N PRO A 55 12.37 -0.19 2.57
CA PRO A 55 13.01 0.16 1.29
C PRO A 55 14.44 -0.34 1.14
N ASN A 56 15.14 -0.64 2.24
CA ASN A 56 16.49 -1.21 2.22
C ASN A 56 16.49 -2.66 1.75
N PHE A 57 15.35 -3.35 1.81
CA PHE A 57 15.19 -4.75 1.41
C PHE A 57 14.31 -4.88 0.17
N LEU A 58 14.72 -4.23 -0.92
CA LEU A 58 14.02 -4.32 -2.22
C LEU A 58 14.13 -5.74 -2.77
N LEU A 59 12.98 -6.34 -3.08
CA LEU A 59 12.86 -7.69 -3.63
C LEU A 59 12.50 -7.69 -5.12
N GLY A 60 11.74 -6.71 -5.58
CA GLY A 60 11.33 -6.63 -6.98
C GLY A 60 10.55 -5.36 -7.30
N ARG A 61 10.25 -5.18 -8.60
CA ARG A 61 9.60 -3.96 -9.11
C ARG A 61 8.86 -4.25 -10.40
N THR A 62 7.69 -3.67 -10.61
CA THR A 62 6.90 -3.88 -11.83
C THR A 62 7.61 -3.34 -13.07
N SER A 63 8.23 -2.16 -13.01
CA SER A 63 8.96 -1.58 -14.14
C SER A 63 10.22 -2.35 -14.53
N ALA A 64 10.76 -3.19 -13.64
CA ALA A 64 11.87 -4.09 -13.93
C ALA A 64 11.42 -5.49 -14.39
N GLY A 65 10.11 -5.76 -14.43
CA GLY A 65 9.54 -7.06 -14.79
C GLY A 65 9.76 -8.17 -13.75
N THR A 66 10.36 -7.86 -12.59
CA THR A 66 10.62 -8.81 -11.51
C THR A 66 9.47 -8.97 -10.53
N LEU A 67 8.48 -8.07 -10.62
CA LEU A 67 7.21 -8.12 -9.91
C LEU A 67 6.08 -8.01 -10.93
N ARG A 68 5.08 -8.87 -10.83
CA ARG A 68 3.84 -8.85 -11.60
C ARG A 68 2.68 -8.74 -10.64
N ILE A 69 1.77 -7.81 -10.90
CA ILE A 69 0.55 -7.59 -10.11
C ILE A 69 -0.68 -7.73 -10.99
N GLY A 70 -1.78 -8.09 -10.39
CA GLY A 70 -3.07 -8.18 -11.04
C GLY A 70 -4.18 -8.39 -10.02
N VAL A 71 -5.41 -8.39 -10.46
CA VAL A 71 -6.56 -8.75 -9.64
C VAL A 71 -7.18 -10.05 -10.14
N ASP A 72 -7.70 -10.85 -9.22
CA ASP A 72 -8.54 -12.00 -9.47
C ASP A 72 -9.82 -11.91 -8.62
N GLU A 73 -10.61 -12.97 -8.57
CA GLU A 73 -11.84 -13.00 -7.77
C GLU A 73 -11.62 -12.84 -6.26
N GLN A 74 -10.41 -13.16 -5.78
CA GLN A 74 -10.06 -13.11 -4.36
C GLN A 74 -9.51 -11.75 -3.94
N GLY A 75 -8.77 -11.03 -4.83
CA GLY A 75 -8.15 -9.78 -4.44
C GLY A 75 -7.01 -9.29 -5.31
N LEU A 76 -6.13 -8.49 -4.72
CA LEU A 76 -4.89 -8.00 -5.34
C LEU A 76 -3.82 -9.09 -5.29
N ARG A 77 -3.63 -9.78 -6.41
CA ARG A 77 -2.63 -10.84 -6.56
C ARG A 77 -1.30 -10.27 -7.02
N TYR A 78 -0.21 -10.89 -6.55
CA TYR A 78 1.13 -10.60 -7.07
C TYR A 78 1.95 -11.88 -7.27
N GLU A 79 2.95 -11.77 -8.14
CA GLU A 79 3.98 -12.77 -8.39
C GLU A 79 5.34 -12.07 -8.44
N LEU A 80 6.26 -12.48 -7.57
CA LEU A 80 7.57 -11.89 -7.37
C LEU A 80 8.66 -12.92 -7.68
N ASP A 81 9.55 -12.63 -8.63
CA ASP A 81 10.76 -13.40 -8.84
C ASP A 81 11.72 -13.14 -7.67
N VAL A 82 12.05 -14.17 -6.89
CA VAL A 82 12.90 -14.01 -5.71
C VAL A 82 14.32 -13.68 -6.15
N PRO A 83 14.87 -12.51 -5.80
CA PRO A 83 16.22 -12.13 -6.22
C PRO A 83 17.27 -12.90 -5.43
N ASN A 84 18.44 -13.19 -6.05
CA ASN A 84 19.57 -13.80 -5.36
C ASN A 84 20.40 -12.75 -4.58
N THR A 85 19.73 -11.91 -3.81
CA THR A 85 20.29 -10.98 -2.84
C THR A 85 20.24 -11.58 -1.44
N THR A 86 20.87 -10.96 -0.44
CA THR A 86 20.73 -11.38 0.95
C THR A 86 19.27 -11.36 1.39
N ALA A 87 18.56 -10.26 1.15
CA ALA A 87 17.13 -10.15 1.48
C ALA A 87 16.27 -11.21 0.79
N GLY A 88 16.54 -11.54 -0.48
CA GLY A 88 15.79 -12.57 -1.20
C GLY A 88 16.06 -13.98 -0.65
N ARG A 89 17.30 -14.28 -0.30
CA ARG A 89 17.65 -15.59 0.32
C ARG A 89 17.05 -15.72 1.71
N ASP A 90 17.09 -14.65 2.51
CA ASP A 90 16.52 -14.62 3.86
C ASP A 90 14.99 -14.76 3.81
N LEU A 91 14.33 -14.07 2.88
CA LEU A 91 12.90 -14.23 2.64
C LEU A 91 12.56 -15.68 2.28
N LYS A 92 13.27 -16.25 1.30
CA LYS A 92 13.04 -17.62 0.85
C LYS A 92 13.13 -18.62 1.99
N GLU A 93 14.16 -18.52 2.83
CA GLU A 93 14.34 -19.42 3.97
C GLU A 93 13.26 -19.23 5.03
N ASN A 94 12.91 -17.98 5.35
CA ASN A 94 11.81 -17.69 6.27
C ASN A 94 10.45 -18.20 5.78
N MET A 95 10.18 -18.13 4.48
CA MET A 95 8.96 -18.70 3.89
C MET A 95 8.98 -20.24 3.92
N ARG A 96 10.13 -20.87 3.64
CA ARG A 96 10.30 -22.32 3.72
C ARG A 96 10.06 -22.85 5.13
N LEU A 97 10.49 -22.10 6.15
CA LEU A 97 10.29 -22.41 7.56
C LEU A 97 8.88 -22.08 8.07
N GLY A 98 8.05 -21.40 7.26
CA GLY A 98 6.71 -20.97 7.67
C GLY A 98 6.69 -19.72 8.58
N ASN A 99 7.83 -19.04 8.75
CA ASN A 99 7.91 -17.81 9.54
C ASN A 99 7.21 -16.63 8.83
N ILE A 100 7.16 -16.66 7.49
CA ILE A 100 6.51 -15.65 6.66
C ILE A 100 5.55 -16.35 5.71
N THR A 101 4.25 -16.09 5.90
CA THR A 101 3.16 -16.65 5.11
C THR A 101 2.17 -15.58 4.66
N GLN A 102 2.42 -14.33 5.03
CA GLN A 102 1.46 -13.24 4.85
C GLN A 102 2.03 -12.13 3.98
N SER A 103 1.14 -11.29 3.48
CA SER A 103 1.47 -10.16 2.64
C SER A 103 0.70 -8.94 3.08
N SER A 104 1.24 -7.77 2.75
CA SER A 104 0.63 -6.48 2.96
C SER A 104 0.86 -5.60 1.74
N PHE A 105 0.25 -4.43 1.71
CA PHE A 105 0.38 -3.46 0.63
C PHE A 105 0.32 -2.04 1.18
N ALA A 106 0.97 -1.10 0.47
CA ALA A 106 0.93 0.32 0.79
C ALA A 106 0.30 1.11 -0.36
N PHE A 107 -0.65 1.99 -0.02
CA PHE A 107 -1.44 2.72 -0.99
C PHE A 107 -1.88 4.08 -0.46
N THR A 108 -2.39 4.92 -1.36
CA THR A 108 -3.13 6.14 -1.00
C THR A 108 -4.51 6.12 -1.62
N ILE A 109 -5.43 6.83 -1.00
CA ILE A 109 -6.82 6.98 -1.44
C ILE A 109 -7.01 8.40 -1.95
N GLY A 110 -7.72 8.54 -3.06
CA GLY A 110 -8.13 9.83 -3.58
C GLY A 110 -9.39 10.36 -2.89
N LYS A 111 -9.78 11.57 -3.23
CA LYS A 111 -11.07 12.12 -2.83
C LYS A 111 -12.19 11.17 -3.30
N ASP A 112 -13.15 10.89 -2.42
CA ASP A 112 -14.29 9.99 -2.68
C ASP A 112 -13.89 8.52 -2.96
N GLY A 113 -12.64 8.12 -2.63
CA GLY A 113 -12.13 6.75 -2.83
C GLY A 113 -12.51 5.78 -1.73
N ASP A 114 -13.15 6.21 -0.66
CA ASP A 114 -13.64 5.38 0.44
C ASP A 114 -15.07 5.77 0.85
N ALA A 115 -15.67 4.94 1.69
CA ALA A 115 -16.92 5.24 2.39
C ALA A 115 -16.85 4.70 3.80
N TRP A 116 -17.52 5.37 4.70
CA TRP A 116 -17.59 5.00 6.10
C TRP A 116 -19.02 4.63 6.47
N GLU A 117 -19.16 3.56 7.22
CA GLU A 117 -20.44 3.11 7.77
C GLU A 117 -20.22 2.66 9.23
N ARG A 118 -21.26 2.77 10.03
CA ARG A 118 -21.24 2.26 11.39
C ARG A 118 -21.95 0.93 11.43
N ALA A 119 -21.25 -0.12 11.86
CA ALA A 119 -21.81 -1.45 12.02
C ALA A 119 -22.82 -1.49 13.21
N GLU A 120 -23.70 -2.48 13.22
CA GLU A 120 -24.70 -2.66 14.27
C GLU A 120 -24.08 -2.82 15.67
N ASN A 121 -22.86 -3.38 15.75
CA ASN A 121 -22.10 -3.50 16.99
C ASN A 121 -21.38 -2.21 17.42
N GLY A 122 -21.59 -1.12 16.70
CA GLY A 122 -21.02 0.20 16.99
C GLY A 122 -19.59 0.42 16.48
N ALA A 123 -18.98 -0.55 15.82
CA ALA A 123 -17.66 -0.39 15.17
C ALA A 123 -17.79 0.40 13.88
N ASP A 124 -16.82 1.27 13.59
CA ASP A 124 -16.77 1.96 12.31
C ASP A 124 -16.10 1.05 11.26
N ILE A 125 -16.69 1.00 10.07
CA ILE A 125 -16.19 0.24 8.92
C ILE A 125 -15.86 1.20 7.78
N ARG A 126 -14.61 1.16 7.33
CA ARG A 126 -14.14 1.86 6.14
C ARG A 126 -14.16 0.91 4.95
N THR A 127 -14.87 1.28 3.89
CA THR A 127 -14.85 0.54 2.62
C THR A 127 -14.01 1.29 1.61
N ILE A 128 -12.87 0.72 1.20
CA ILE A 128 -12.02 1.24 0.13
C ILE A 128 -12.67 0.88 -1.20
N LYS A 129 -13.07 1.90 -1.96
CA LYS A 129 -13.74 1.79 -3.27
C LYS A 129 -12.78 2.03 -4.41
N LYS A 130 -11.77 2.90 -4.19
CA LYS A 130 -10.84 3.31 -5.24
C LYS A 130 -9.50 3.72 -4.65
N VAL A 131 -8.47 3.00 -5.02
CA VAL A 131 -7.08 3.34 -4.71
C VAL A 131 -6.60 4.40 -5.70
N LYS A 132 -5.95 5.46 -5.22
CA LYS A 132 -5.35 6.50 -6.05
C LYS A 132 -3.97 6.11 -6.54
N ARG A 133 -3.20 5.45 -5.69
CA ARG A 133 -1.85 4.98 -5.99
C ARG A 133 -1.49 3.77 -5.15
N LEU A 134 -0.86 2.79 -5.79
CA LEU A 134 -0.27 1.62 -5.15
C LEU A 134 1.25 1.76 -5.14
N TYR A 135 1.87 1.67 -3.96
CA TYR A 135 3.31 1.85 -3.78
C TYR A 135 4.07 0.54 -3.72
N ASP A 136 3.57 -0.38 -2.90
CA ASP A 136 4.18 -1.70 -2.76
C ASP A 136 3.17 -2.81 -2.46
N VAL A 137 3.58 -4.04 -2.76
CA VAL A 137 2.99 -5.30 -2.34
C VAL A 137 4.13 -6.13 -1.77
N SER A 138 4.05 -6.48 -0.50
CA SER A 138 5.20 -6.95 0.26
C SER A 138 4.89 -8.18 1.09
N PRO A 139 5.73 -9.26 1.03
CA PRO A 139 5.70 -10.29 2.06
C PRO A 139 6.14 -9.71 3.40
N VAL A 140 5.39 -10.02 4.45
CA VAL A 140 5.58 -9.46 5.78
C VAL A 140 5.49 -10.52 6.87
N SER A 141 6.21 -10.27 7.97
CA SER A 141 6.11 -11.09 9.18
C SER A 141 4.89 -10.75 10.03
N LEU A 142 4.44 -9.48 9.95
CA LEU A 142 3.26 -8.98 10.64
C LEU A 142 2.42 -8.18 9.63
N PRO A 143 1.30 -8.73 9.13
CA PRO A 143 0.45 -8.00 8.20
C PRO A 143 -0.41 -6.96 8.92
N ALA A 144 -0.80 -5.90 8.20
CA ALA A 144 -1.76 -4.92 8.70
C ALA A 144 -3.18 -5.50 8.88
N TYR A 145 -3.39 -6.71 8.42
CA TYR A 145 -4.62 -7.49 8.49
C TYR A 145 -4.33 -8.84 9.18
N PRO A 146 -3.85 -9.00 10.30
CA PRO A 146 -4.38 -9.46 11.58
C PRO A 146 -3.57 -9.05 12.80
N SER A 147 -4.28 -8.76 13.87
CA SER A 147 -3.96 -8.54 15.26
C SER A 147 -3.64 -7.11 15.73
N ALA A 148 -4.24 -6.81 16.86
CA ALA A 148 -4.32 -5.53 17.56
C ALA A 148 -3.00 -4.86 18.00
N ASN A 149 -1.84 -5.37 17.53
CA ASN A 149 -0.53 -4.82 17.86
C ASN A 149 0.11 -3.98 16.74
N ASP A 150 -0.55 -3.83 15.56
CA ASP A 150 0.02 -3.13 14.42
C ASP A 150 -0.43 -1.67 14.27
N LEU A 151 -0.57 -0.96 15.38
CA LEU A 151 -0.65 0.52 15.41
C LEU A 151 0.47 1.20 14.59
N ALA A 152 1.61 0.54 14.42
CA ALA A 152 2.77 1.10 13.72
C ALA A 152 2.61 1.15 12.18
N LEU A 153 1.87 0.23 11.56
CA LEU A 153 1.69 0.17 10.09
C LEU A 153 0.49 0.98 9.62
N ALA A 154 -0.61 0.97 10.36
CA ALA A 154 -1.72 1.91 10.17
C ALA A 154 -1.26 3.38 10.41
N GLN A 155 -0.33 3.60 11.33
CA GLN A 155 0.32 4.90 11.52
C GLN A 155 1.19 5.31 10.33
N ARG A 156 1.81 4.38 9.59
CA ARG A 156 2.62 4.69 8.41
C ARG A 156 1.76 5.18 7.22
N SER A 157 0.62 4.57 6.96
CA SER A 157 -0.32 5.07 5.94
C SER A 157 -0.87 6.44 6.34
N ASN A 158 -1.27 6.61 7.61
CA ASN A 158 -1.71 7.89 8.16
C ASN A 158 -0.60 8.95 8.19
N PHE A 159 0.66 8.55 8.39
CA PHE A 159 1.81 9.45 8.37
C PHE A 159 2.11 9.92 6.93
N MET A 160 2.05 9.03 5.95
CA MET A 160 2.24 9.39 4.53
C MET A 160 1.10 10.26 4.01
N ASP A 161 -0.15 9.99 4.42
CA ASP A 161 -1.30 10.84 4.09
C ASP A 161 -1.18 12.24 4.72
N LYS A 162 -0.74 12.33 5.97
CA LYS A 162 -0.47 13.62 6.64
C LYS A 162 0.70 14.37 6.01
N GLU A 163 1.77 13.68 5.62
CA GLU A 163 2.92 14.30 4.96
C GLU A 163 2.56 14.79 3.55
N ASN A 164 1.75 14.04 2.80
CA ASN A 164 1.24 14.47 1.50
C ASN A 164 0.29 15.68 1.63
N THR A 165 -0.63 15.65 2.61
CA THR A 165 -1.53 16.78 2.90
C THR A 165 -0.73 18.02 3.31
N ARG A 166 0.33 17.87 4.11
CA ARG A 166 1.22 18.96 4.48
C ARG A 166 1.97 19.54 3.28
N LYS A 167 2.51 18.70 2.39
CA LYS A 167 3.18 19.14 1.15
C LYS A 167 2.22 19.85 0.20
N GLU A 168 0.99 19.38 0.09
CA GLU A 168 -0.05 20.05 -0.70
C GLU A 168 -0.39 21.44 -0.11
N GLN A 169 -0.52 21.53 1.22
CA GLN A 169 -0.76 22.80 1.92
C GLN A 169 0.42 23.78 1.80
N GLU A 170 1.67 23.31 1.93
CA GLU A 170 2.87 24.11 1.73
C GLU A 170 2.96 24.65 0.29
N THR A 171 2.66 23.81 -0.70
CA THR A 171 2.63 24.21 -2.13
C THR A 171 1.53 25.25 -2.41
N GLU A 172 0.36 25.10 -1.80
CA GLU A 172 -0.73 26.06 -1.94
C GLU A 172 -0.43 27.38 -1.23
N TYR A 173 0.21 27.34 -0.08
CA TYR A 173 0.67 28.52 0.65
C TYR A 173 1.73 29.30 -0.16
N GLU A 174 2.70 28.61 -0.77
CA GLU A 174 3.71 29.24 -1.63
C GLU A 174 3.08 29.89 -2.87
N LYS A 175 2.13 29.22 -3.53
CA LYS A 175 1.38 29.81 -4.66
C LYS A 175 0.62 31.06 -4.26
N ASN A 176 -0.06 31.04 -3.11
CA ASN A 176 -0.81 32.19 -2.60
C ASN A 176 0.11 33.35 -2.18
N SER A 177 1.27 33.05 -1.61
CA SER A 177 2.30 34.04 -1.26
C SER A 177 2.87 34.72 -2.50
N LEU A 178 3.20 33.95 -3.56
CA LEU A 178 3.67 34.48 -4.84
C LEU A 178 2.60 35.31 -5.55
N LEU A 179 1.35 34.93 -5.48
CA LEU A 179 0.23 35.70 -6.05
C LEU A 179 0.07 37.04 -5.33
N ASN A 180 0.12 37.04 -3.99
CA ASN A 180 0.05 38.26 -3.19
C ASN A 180 1.22 39.22 -3.46
N LEU A 181 2.43 38.69 -3.63
CA LEU A 181 3.60 39.49 -4.05
C LEU A 181 3.40 40.14 -5.42
N LYS A 182 2.88 39.40 -6.41
CA LYS A 182 2.57 39.93 -7.74
C LYS A 182 1.50 41.02 -7.68
N ILE A 183 0.43 40.82 -6.91
CA ILE A 183 -0.64 41.82 -6.72
C ILE A 183 -0.07 43.12 -6.09
N ASN A 184 0.79 42.98 -5.08
CA ASN A 184 1.42 44.16 -4.42
C ASN A 184 2.40 44.92 -5.34
N LEU A 185 3.13 44.21 -6.22
CA LEU A 185 3.98 44.81 -7.23
C LEU A 185 3.19 45.59 -8.29
N ILE A 186 2.02 45.08 -8.69
CA ILE A 186 1.13 45.77 -9.63
C ILE A 186 0.53 47.05 -9.00
N LYS A 187 0.14 46.99 -7.72
CA LYS A 187 -0.41 48.15 -6.99
C LYS A 187 0.61 49.27 -6.76
N ARG A 188 1.91 48.96 -6.70
CA ARG A 188 2.99 49.93 -6.53
C ARG A 188 3.40 50.66 -7.83
N LYS A 189 2.94 50.15 -8.99
CA LYS A 189 3.22 50.75 -10.31
C LYS A 189 2.10 51.67 -10.82
N LYS A 190 1.05 51.86 -10.04
CA LYS A 190 0.00 52.88 -10.26
C LYS A 190 0.15 54.01 -9.25
#